data_f5477cea63865448296ae19125a3883c
#
_entry.id   f5477cea63865448296ae19125a3883c
#
_cell.length_a   1.000
_cell.length_b   1.000
_cell.length_c   1.000
_cell.angle_alpha   90.00
_cell.angle_beta   90.00
_cell.angle_gamma   90.00
#
_symmetry.space_group_name_H-M   'P 1'
#
loop_
_entity.id
_entity.type
_entity.pdbx_description
1 polymer ?
#
loop_
_entity_poly.entity_id
_entity_poly.type
_entity_poly.pdbx_seq_one_letter_code
_entity_poly.pdbx_strand_id
1 'polypeptide(L)' 'MELKVDGMTCQGCVRSVTKKLSGVAGVSDVAVDLAAGKATVGYDPSATKIPDLIAAVEQIGFHASLK' A
#
# COMPACT_ATOMS: atom_id res chain seq x y z
N MET A 1 0.25 -9.50 -4.05
CA MET A 1 -0.92 -8.70 -4.38
C MET A 1 -0.49 -7.31 -4.79
N GLU A 2 -1.09 -6.77 -5.83
CA GLU A 2 -0.78 -5.45 -6.33
C GLU A 2 -1.93 -4.49 -6.12
N LEU A 3 -1.61 -3.30 -5.62
CA LEU A 3 -2.56 -2.20 -5.50
C LEU A 3 -2.08 -1.05 -6.39
N LYS A 4 -3.01 -0.43 -7.09
CA LYS A 4 -2.72 0.79 -7.81
C LYS A 4 -2.91 1.96 -6.83
N VAL A 5 -1.86 2.76 -6.65
CA VAL A 5 -1.90 3.88 -5.71
C VAL A 5 -1.79 5.19 -6.49
N ASP A 6 -2.80 6.02 -6.37
CA ASP A 6 -2.83 7.33 -7.01
C ASP A 6 -2.37 8.40 -6.02
N GLY A 7 -1.75 9.44 -6.55
CA GLY A 7 -1.31 10.58 -5.75
C GLY A 7 0.15 10.53 -5.31
N MET A 8 0.85 9.45 -5.61
CA MET A 8 2.28 9.38 -5.34
C MET A 8 3.04 10.20 -6.37
N THR A 9 3.63 11.31 -5.94
CA THR A 9 4.36 12.20 -6.83
C THR A 9 5.82 12.35 -6.45
N CYS A 10 6.25 11.80 -5.33
CA CYS A 10 7.62 11.94 -4.86
C CYS A 10 8.02 10.74 -4.01
N GLN A 11 9.32 10.64 -3.71
CA GLN A 11 9.84 9.52 -2.94
C GLN A 11 9.36 9.54 -1.49
N GLY A 12 9.08 10.72 -0.95
CA GLY A 12 8.49 10.81 0.37
C GLY A 12 7.14 10.14 0.46
N CYS A 13 6.36 10.22 -0.63
CA CYS A 13 5.07 9.53 -0.73
C CYS A 13 5.26 8.01 -0.71
N VAL A 14 6.25 7.52 -1.45
CA VAL A 14 6.59 6.09 -1.47
C VAL A 14 6.93 5.59 -0.06
N ARG A 15 7.74 6.37 0.66
CA ARG A 15 8.11 6.01 2.02
C ARG A 15 6.91 5.97 2.95
N SER A 16 6.02 6.95 2.82
CA SER A 16 4.82 7.02 3.64
C SER A 16 3.93 5.81 3.41
N VAL A 17 3.69 5.45 2.16
CA VAL A 17 2.89 4.28 1.80
C VAL A 17 3.55 3.01 2.31
N THR A 18 4.84 2.84 2.08
CA THR A 18 5.58 1.66 2.52
C THR A 18 5.50 1.51 4.04
N LYS A 19 5.76 2.59 4.76
CA LYS A 19 5.72 2.57 6.21
C LYS A 19 4.32 2.25 6.72
N LYS A 20 3.31 2.85 6.15
CA LYS A 20 1.93 2.62 6.56
C LYS A 20 1.52 1.18 6.34
N LEU A 21 1.79 0.64 5.16
CA LEU A 21 1.42 -0.73 4.83
C LEU A 21 2.21 -1.74 5.65
N SER A 22 3.50 -1.51 5.88
CA SER A 22 4.29 -2.45 6.69
C SER A 22 3.90 -2.45 8.15
N GLY A 23 3.20 -1.42 8.61
CA GLY A 23 2.66 -1.36 9.96
C GLY A 23 1.34 -2.10 10.13
N VAL A 24 0.73 -2.58 9.05
CA VAL A 24 -0.52 -3.32 9.13
C VAL A 24 -0.24 -4.75 9.57
N ALA A 25 -1.01 -5.24 10.53
CA ALA A 25 -0.86 -6.62 11.00
C ALA A 25 -1.16 -7.59 9.87
N GLY A 26 -0.32 -8.61 9.73
CA GLY A 26 -0.49 -9.61 8.68
C GLY A 26 0.24 -9.29 7.39
N VAL A 27 0.80 -8.10 7.26
CA VAL A 27 1.62 -7.75 6.09
C VAL A 27 3.06 -8.20 6.32
N SER A 28 3.59 -8.97 5.38
CA SER A 28 4.95 -9.50 5.49
C SER A 28 5.93 -8.76 4.58
N ASP A 29 5.44 -8.26 3.44
CA ASP A 29 6.30 -7.65 2.42
C ASP A 29 5.59 -6.47 1.80
N VAL A 30 6.32 -5.39 1.56
CA VAL A 30 5.81 -4.23 0.84
C VAL A 30 6.86 -3.74 -0.14
N ALA A 31 6.48 -3.60 -1.40
CA ALA A 31 7.32 -3.00 -2.42
C ALA A 31 6.48 -1.98 -3.16
N VAL A 32 6.95 -0.73 -3.20
CA VAL A 32 6.24 0.36 -3.87
C VAL A 32 7.05 0.83 -5.06
N ASP A 33 6.40 0.90 -6.21
CA ASP A 33 7.00 1.39 -7.44
C ASP A 33 6.39 2.74 -7.79
N LEU A 34 7.15 3.80 -7.60
CA LEU A 34 6.71 5.16 -7.89
C LEU A 34 6.46 5.37 -9.38
N ALA A 35 7.33 4.84 -10.23
CA ALA A 35 7.22 5.02 -11.68
C ALA A 35 5.95 4.36 -12.22
N ALA A 36 5.57 3.22 -11.66
CA ALA A 36 4.37 2.49 -12.09
C ALA A 36 3.12 2.91 -11.32
N GLY A 37 3.29 3.62 -10.19
CA GLY A 37 2.19 3.99 -9.32
C GLY A 37 1.53 2.77 -8.66
N LYS A 38 2.32 1.76 -8.35
CA LYS A 38 1.83 0.50 -7.79
C LYS A 38 2.50 0.17 -6.48
N ALA A 39 1.76 -0.53 -5.63
CA ALA A 39 2.32 -1.11 -4.41
C ALA A 39 2.07 -2.62 -4.45
N THR A 40 3.13 -3.40 -4.31
CA THR A 40 3.04 -4.85 -4.21
C THR A 40 3.12 -5.22 -2.74
N VAL A 41 2.12 -5.93 -2.25
CA VAL A 41 2.01 -6.26 -0.84
C VAL A 41 1.89 -7.77 -0.67
N GLY A 42 2.78 -8.34 0.15
CA GLY A 42 2.64 -9.70 0.61
C GLY A 42 1.95 -9.71 1.96
N TYR A 43 0.84 -10.40 2.08
CA TYR A 43 0.05 -10.39 3.31
C TYR A 43 -0.56 -11.75 3.58
N ASP A 44 -0.95 -11.94 4.84
CA ASP A 44 -1.65 -13.15 5.28
C ASP A 44 -3.15 -12.87 5.22
N PRO A 45 -3.89 -13.53 4.31
CA PRO A 45 -5.33 -13.25 4.17
C PRO A 45 -6.15 -13.64 5.40
N SER A 46 -5.59 -14.43 6.31
CA SER A 46 -6.29 -14.75 7.56
C SER A 46 -6.07 -13.68 8.62
N ALA A 47 -5.07 -12.81 8.47
CA ALA A 47 -4.77 -11.76 9.43
C ALA A 47 -5.21 -10.38 8.94
N THR A 48 -5.22 -10.14 7.63
CA THR A 48 -5.63 -8.85 7.08
C THR A 48 -6.36 -9.07 5.75
N LYS A 49 -7.07 -8.04 5.31
CA LYS A 49 -7.85 -8.11 4.08
C LYS A 49 -7.51 -6.94 3.18
N ILE A 50 -7.81 -7.09 1.90
CA ILE A 50 -7.56 -6.06 0.90
C ILE A 50 -8.18 -4.71 1.27
N PRO A 51 -9.46 -4.64 1.72
CA PRO A 51 -10.04 -3.36 2.13
C PRO A 51 -9.27 -2.67 3.25
N ASP A 52 -8.67 -3.44 4.15
CA ASP A 52 -7.86 -2.87 5.25
C ASP A 52 -6.61 -2.19 4.71
N LEU A 53 -5.99 -2.79 3.69
CA LEU A 53 -4.81 -2.22 3.06
C LEU A 53 -5.16 -0.93 2.31
N ILE A 54 -6.28 -0.93 1.60
CA ILE A 54 -6.77 0.25 0.89
C ILE A 54 -7.07 1.36 1.88
N ALA A 55 -7.75 1.05 2.98
CA ALA A 55 -8.06 2.03 4.01
C ALA A 55 -6.79 2.62 4.63
N ALA A 56 -5.76 1.80 4.84
CA ALA A 56 -4.49 2.28 5.37
C ALA A 56 -3.84 3.31 4.44
N VAL A 57 -3.88 3.06 3.14
CA VAL A 57 -3.34 3.99 2.15
C VAL A 57 -4.16 5.29 2.12
N GLU A 58 -5.47 5.16 2.20
CA GLU A 58 -6.35 6.34 2.18
C GLU A 58 -6.18 7.23 3.39
N GLN A 59 -5.80 6.65 4.52
CA GLN A 59 -5.58 7.41 5.75
C GLN A 59 -4.45 8.44 5.62
N ILE A 60 -3.51 8.20 4.73
CA ILE A 60 -2.39 9.13 4.53
C ILE A 60 -2.57 10.01 3.31
N GLY A 61 -3.79 10.05 2.75
CA GLY A 61 -4.14 11.00 1.71
C GLY A 61 -3.99 10.49 0.28
N PHE A 62 -3.79 9.19 0.10
CA PHE A 62 -3.67 8.60 -1.24
C PHE A 62 -4.90 7.76 -1.55
N HIS A 63 -5.07 7.44 -2.82
CA HIS A 63 -6.12 6.53 -3.27
C HIS A 63 -5.50 5.22 -3.70
N ALA A 64 -6.01 4.12 -3.20
CA ALA A 64 -5.58 2.80 -3.61
C ALA A 64 -6.76 2.05 -4.18
N SER A 65 -6.50 1.25 -5.21
CA SER A 65 -7.51 0.40 -5.80
C SER A 65 -6.87 -0.91 -6.24
N LEU A 66 -7.68 -1.93 -6.38
CA LEU A 66 -7.22 -3.18 -6.96
C LEU A 66 -6.89 -2.94 -8.42
N LYS A 67 -5.81 -3.54 -8.83
CA LYS A 67 -5.41 -3.46 -10.20
C LYS A 67 -6.37 -4.23 -11.10
#